data_cb5d046c9da717371fb246eaa185ae88
#
_entry.id   cb5d046c9da717371fb246eaa185ae88
#
_cell.length_a   1.000
_cell.length_b   1.000
_cell.length_c   1.000
_cell.angle_alpha   90.00
_cell.angle_beta   90.00
_cell.angle_gamma   90.00
#
_symmetry.space_group_name_H-M   'P 1'
#
loop_
_entity.id
_entity.type
_entity.pdbx_description
1 polymer ?
#
loop_
_entity_poly.entity_id
_entity_poly.type
_entity_poly.pdbx_seq_one_letter_code
_entity_poly.pdbx_strand_id
1 'polypeptide(L)'
;PEFEKAHPDIQVKFRATYENYEDATATIFRESTSGNLPDVTMQGLNRQAPLVDKGIAKSLEPFIAKEAAFEKDGYHSAMLSLSTFGGEVYGLPFSVSTPVGYYNMDLLAEAGVNNIPTNWDEVIAACNKLEAAGKGTLYFGWNITGNWFHQALMHTQNVPMVKDGAVNMGGDAGLATLEQMKAIMSGCNMPNYSIADGQAAFNAGTIGMMFWSTSSLGSVNAAKADFVLKTAPFPGMPGVNNGTPARLPAGGNAAMLVSTSDDPARVDAAWTFLKFITSGIGAALVAETTGYVPPNKAANELLGDFYTKNPNKLTAVEQLPLLADWFAYPGENGLAVTQVIYDYTEE
;
A
#
# COMPACT_ATOMS: atom_id res chain seq x y z
N PRO A 1 15.35 -10.01 -16.35
CA PRO A 1 15.42 -10.61 -17.70
C PRO A 1 14.75 -9.72 -18.75
N GLU A 2 13.49 -9.25 -18.57
CA GLU A 2 12.80 -8.46 -19.61
C GLU A 2 13.47 -7.09 -19.83
N PHE A 3 13.92 -6.44 -18.75
CA PHE A 3 14.69 -5.21 -18.83
C PHE A 3 15.98 -5.38 -19.65
N GLU A 4 16.79 -6.39 -19.34
CA GLU A 4 18.07 -6.61 -20.01
C GLU A 4 17.91 -7.07 -21.47
N LYS A 5 16.76 -7.67 -21.83
CA LYS A 5 16.42 -7.90 -23.25
C LYS A 5 16.15 -6.61 -24.00
N ALA A 6 15.45 -5.67 -23.35
CA ALA A 6 15.14 -4.37 -23.93
C ALA A 6 16.37 -3.43 -23.97
N HIS A 7 17.29 -3.60 -22.99
CA HIS A 7 18.47 -2.77 -22.78
C HIS A 7 19.71 -3.65 -22.58
N PRO A 8 20.24 -4.29 -23.64
CA PRO A 8 21.30 -5.29 -23.55
C PRO A 8 22.63 -4.70 -23.06
N ASP A 9 22.81 -3.40 -23.14
CA ASP A 9 24.02 -2.69 -22.68
C ASP A 9 23.97 -2.31 -21.19
N ILE A 10 22.83 -2.57 -20.50
CA ILE A 10 22.65 -2.26 -19.08
C ILE A 10 22.48 -3.55 -18.29
N GLN A 11 23.39 -3.78 -17.34
CA GLN A 11 23.32 -4.91 -16.41
C GLN A 11 22.81 -4.46 -15.05
N VAL A 12 21.75 -5.12 -14.54
CA VAL A 12 21.19 -4.84 -13.21
C VAL A 12 21.77 -5.82 -12.20
N LYS A 13 22.35 -5.27 -11.11
CA LYS A 13 22.83 -6.05 -9.96
C LYS A 13 21.98 -5.74 -8.75
N PHE A 14 21.24 -6.73 -8.29
CA PHE A 14 20.50 -6.63 -7.04
C PHE A 14 21.45 -6.77 -5.85
N ARG A 15 21.24 -5.95 -4.82
CA ARG A 15 21.89 -6.08 -3.51
C ARG A 15 21.04 -7.00 -2.62
N ALA A 16 21.34 -7.03 -1.32
CA ALA A 16 20.56 -7.79 -0.35
C ALA A 16 19.11 -7.32 -0.31
N THR A 17 18.19 -8.25 -0.04
CA THR A 17 16.79 -7.95 0.28
C THR A 17 16.68 -7.53 1.74
N TYR A 18 15.71 -6.67 2.03
CA TYR A 18 15.38 -6.23 3.38
C TYR A 18 14.06 -6.85 3.81
N GLU A 19 13.89 -7.10 5.10
CA GLU A 19 12.65 -7.67 5.64
C GLU A 19 11.51 -6.65 5.63
N ASN A 20 11.84 -5.38 5.86
CA ASN A 20 10.87 -4.28 5.95
C ASN A 20 11.47 -2.96 5.43
N TYR A 21 10.64 -1.93 5.35
CA TYR A 21 11.06 -0.60 4.87
C TYR A 21 11.93 0.14 5.88
N GLU A 22 11.81 -0.16 7.17
CA GLU A 22 12.60 0.40 8.25
C GLU A 22 14.08 0.03 8.06
N ASP A 23 14.36 -1.26 7.87
CA ASP A 23 15.71 -1.77 7.62
C ASP A 23 16.30 -1.24 6.32
N ALA A 24 15.48 -1.15 5.27
CA ALA A 24 15.88 -0.56 4.00
C ALA A 24 16.33 0.89 4.18
N THR A 25 15.52 1.72 4.85
CA THR A 25 15.82 3.14 5.07
C THR A 25 17.06 3.31 5.96
N ALA A 26 17.15 2.55 7.06
CA ALA A 26 18.32 2.60 7.95
C ALA A 26 19.61 2.20 7.23
N THR A 27 19.52 1.24 6.31
CA THR A 27 20.67 0.82 5.50
C THR A 27 21.08 1.92 4.52
N ILE A 28 20.14 2.55 3.82
CA ILE A 28 20.45 3.67 2.92
C ILE A 28 21.14 4.82 3.69
N PHE A 29 20.68 5.14 4.91
CA PHE A 29 21.36 6.15 5.73
C PHE A 29 22.80 5.76 6.10
N ARG A 30 23.06 4.52 6.48
CA ARG A 30 24.43 4.03 6.75
C ARG A 30 25.30 4.08 5.50
N GLU A 31 24.78 3.63 4.37
CA GLU A 31 25.49 3.60 3.09
C GLU A 31 25.76 5.01 2.54
N SER A 32 24.90 5.98 2.80
CA SER A 32 25.12 7.37 2.40
C SER A 32 26.36 7.98 3.09
N THR A 33 26.60 7.63 4.36
CA THR A 33 27.79 8.11 5.09
C THR A 33 29.10 7.45 4.65
N SER A 34 29.02 6.24 4.09
CA SER A 34 30.18 5.49 3.57
C SER A 34 30.42 5.67 2.07
N GLY A 35 29.55 6.43 1.38
CA GLY A 35 29.65 6.62 -0.07
C GLY A 35 29.32 5.37 -0.91
N ASN A 36 28.62 4.40 -0.33
CA ASN A 36 28.32 3.11 -0.98
C ASN A 36 26.83 2.95 -1.29
N LEU A 37 26.17 4.03 -1.72
CA LEU A 37 24.74 3.96 -2.10
C LEU A 37 24.52 3.10 -3.35
N PRO A 38 23.36 2.42 -3.47
CA PRO A 38 22.92 1.88 -4.74
C PRO A 38 22.59 3.00 -5.73
N ASP A 39 22.36 2.68 -7.00
CA ASP A 39 21.88 3.67 -7.95
C ASP A 39 20.38 3.94 -7.78
N VAL A 40 19.61 2.89 -7.53
CA VAL A 40 18.16 2.92 -7.32
C VAL A 40 17.81 2.19 -6.03
N THR A 41 16.84 2.72 -5.27
CA THR A 41 16.29 2.10 -4.07
C THR A 41 14.76 2.17 -4.08
N MET A 42 14.10 1.16 -3.51
CA MET A 42 12.66 1.14 -3.26
C MET A 42 12.41 1.53 -1.81
N GLN A 43 11.75 2.67 -1.61
CA GLN A 43 11.50 3.19 -0.26
C GLN A 43 10.01 3.26 0.04
N GLY A 44 9.62 2.83 1.24
CA GLY A 44 8.25 2.94 1.71
C GLY A 44 7.73 4.37 1.55
N LEU A 45 6.46 4.52 1.14
CA LEU A 45 5.88 5.83 0.88
C LEU A 45 5.95 6.76 2.09
N ASN A 46 5.96 6.20 3.30
CA ASN A 46 6.11 6.92 4.57
C ASN A 46 7.58 7.18 4.98
N ARG A 47 8.55 6.82 4.15
CA ARG A 47 9.99 6.85 4.48
C ARG A 47 10.83 7.73 3.56
N GLN A 48 10.23 8.35 2.55
CA GLN A 48 10.95 9.08 1.51
C GLN A 48 11.43 10.47 1.95
N ALA A 49 10.59 11.22 2.67
CA ALA A 49 10.87 12.60 3.04
C ALA A 49 12.27 12.81 3.68
N PRO A 50 12.74 12.00 4.64
CA PRO A 50 14.05 12.17 5.23
C PRO A 50 15.22 11.91 4.25
N LEU A 51 15.02 11.11 3.20
CA LEU A 51 16.02 10.92 2.16
C LEU A 51 16.12 12.17 1.27
N VAL A 52 14.99 12.82 1.03
CA VAL A 52 14.92 14.09 0.30
C VAL A 52 15.57 15.21 1.12
N ASP A 53 15.16 15.38 2.38
CA ASP A 53 15.65 16.42 3.29
C ASP A 53 17.17 16.36 3.50
N LYS A 54 17.74 15.15 3.48
CA LYS A 54 19.19 14.93 3.60
C LYS A 54 19.94 14.97 2.26
N GLY A 55 19.25 15.23 1.15
CA GLY A 55 19.85 15.28 -0.18
C GLY A 55 20.38 13.93 -0.68
N ILE A 56 19.92 12.81 -0.10
CA ILE A 56 20.26 11.44 -0.53
C ILE A 56 19.50 11.10 -1.80
N ALA A 57 18.18 11.33 -1.79
CA ALA A 57 17.35 11.17 -2.98
C ALA A 57 17.59 12.32 -3.98
N LYS A 58 17.64 11.99 -5.25
CA LYS A 58 17.81 12.95 -6.35
C LYS A 58 16.44 13.36 -6.88
N SER A 59 16.29 14.66 -7.20
CA SER A 59 15.14 15.14 -7.98
C SER A 59 15.11 14.44 -9.33
N LEU A 60 13.93 13.96 -9.73
CA LEU A 60 13.71 13.33 -11.02
C LEU A 60 13.34 14.33 -12.11
N GLU A 61 13.09 15.60 -11.78
CA GLU A 61 12.69 16.65 -12.74
C GLU A 61 13.65 16.79 -13.94
N PRO A 62 15.01 16.77 -13.75
CA PRO A 62 15.92 16.87 -14.88
C PRO A 62 15.84 15.70 -15.87
N PHE A 63 15.39 14.53 -15.41
CA PHE A 63 15.18 13.35 -16.24
C PHE A 63 13.81 13.38 -16.90
N ILE A 64 12.77 13.73 -16.14
CA ILE A 64 11.39 13.87 -16.62
C ILE A 64 11.33 14.91 -17.77
N ALA A 65 12.01 16.03 -17.61
CA ALA A 65 12.05 17.10 -18.63
C ALA A 65 12.67 16.64 -19.97
N LYS A 66 13.53 15.64 -19.95
CA LYS A 66 14.15 15.05 -21.15
C LYS A 66 13.35 13.88 -21.74
N GLU A 67 12.39 13.36 -20.99
CA GLU A 67 11.63 12.16 -21.34
C GLU A 67 10.34 12.53 -22.07
N ALA A 68 10.41 12.61 -23.39
CA ALA A 68 9.26 13.01 -24.23
C ALA A 68 8.04 12.06 -24.10
N ALA A 69 8.25 10.83 -23.64
CA ALA A 69 7.20 9.84 -23.44
C ALA A 69 6.56 9.92 -22.04
N PHE A 70 7.11 10.68 -21.10
CA PHE A 70 6.67 10.67 -19.70
C PHE A 70 5.18 11.03 -19.54
N GLU A 71 4.71 12.06 -20.22
CA GLU A 71 3.29 12.43 -20.21
C GLU A 71 2.40 11.33 -20.83
N LYS A 72 2.91 10.65 -21.88
CA LYS A 72 2.16 9.57 -22.56
C LYS A 72 2.03 8.33 -21.68
N ASP A 73 2.97 8.07 -20.77
CA ASP A 73 2.87 6.99 -19.81
C ASP A 73 1.67 7.19 -18.89
N GLY A 74 1.29 8.44 -18.63
CA GLY A 74 0.08 8.81 -17.91
C GLY A 74 0.09 8.29 -16.47
N TYR A 75 1.13 8.66 -15.72
CA TYR A 75 1.17 8.35 -14.27
C TYR A 75 -0.04 8.94 -13.54
N HIS A 76 -0.66 8.17 -12.67
CA HIS A 76 -1.76 8.66 -11.85
C HIS A 76 -1.26 9.76 -10.91
N SER A 77 -1.87 10.95 -11.02
CA SER A 77 -1.45 12.13 -10.24
C SER A 77 -1.48 11.87 -8.73
N ALA A 78 -2.50 11.14 -8.24
CA ALA A 78 -2.62 10.76 -6.84
C ALA A 78 -1.48 9.84 -6.37
N MET A 79 -0.92 9.00 -7.24
CA MET A 79 0.23 8.17 -6.91
C MET A 79 1.54 8.96 -6.99
N LEU A 80 1.68 9.81 -8.00
CA LEU A 80 2.89 10.61 -8.20
C LEU A 80 3.08 11.62 -7.07
N SER A 81 1.97 12.20 -6.56
CA SER A 81 2.00 13.13 -5.42
C SER A 81 2.56 12.53 -4.13
N LEU A 82 2.48 11.19 -3.96
CA LEU A 82 3.03 10.50 -2.79
C LEU A 82 4.57 10.56 -2.71
N SER A 83 5.23 10.92 -3.81
CA SER A 83 6.69 11.05 -3.90
C SER A 83 7.11 12.43 -4.41
N THR A 84 6.22 13.43 -4.24
CA THR A 84 6.48 14.84 -4.60
C THR A 84 6.72 15.66 -3.34
N PHE A 85 7.89 16.27 -3.25
CA PHE A 85 8.33 17.06 -2.09
C PHE A 85 8.81 18.43 -2.58
N GLY A 86 8.34 19.51 -1.95
CA GLY A 86 8.71 20.87 -2.36
C GLY A 86 8.33 21.22 -3.81
N GLY A 87 7.40 20.49 -4.42
CA GLY A 87 6.97 20.66 -5.80
C GLY A 87 7.79 19.89 -6.84
N GLU A 88 8.77 19.09 -6.41
CA GLU A 88 9.58 18.25 -7.26
C GLU A 88 9.33 16.76 -7.02
N VAL A 89 9.41 15.92 -8.06
CA VAL A 89 9.25 14.47 -7.99
C VAL A 89 10.60 13.84 -7.61
N TYR A 90 10.61 13.02 -6.56
CA TYR A 90 11.80 12.28 -6.08
C TYR A 90 11.68 10.77 -6.20
N GLY A 91 10.51 10.26 -6.52
CA GLY A 91 10.28 8.84 -6.73
C GLY A 91 9.17 8.57 -7.73
N LEU A 92 9.26 7.49 -8.47
CA LEU A 92 8.15 7.00 -9.29
C LEU A 92 7.44 5.86 -8.54
N PRO A 93 6.10 5.84 -8.52
CA PRO A 93 5.35 4.76 -7.88
C PRO A 93 5.74 3.41 -8.47
N PHE A 94 6.17 2.47 -7.63
CA PHE A 94 6.56 1.13 -8.06
C PHE A 94 5.54 0.08 -7.62
N SER A 95 5.26 0.03 -6.31
CA SER A 95 4.31 -0.90 -5.72
C SER A 95 3.36 -0.12 -4.84
N VAL A 96 2.17 0.18 -5.33
CA VAL A 96 1.15 0.93 -4.58
C VAL A 96 -0.02 0.00 -4.25
N SER A 97 -0.45 0.01 -3.01
CA SER A 97 -1.55 -0.79 -2.50
C SER A 97 -2.57 0.07 -1.75
N THR A 98 -3.77 -0.46 -1.58
CA THR A 98 -4.83 0.12 -0.77
C THR A 98 -5.36 -0.92 0.20
N PRO A 99 -5.99 -0.52 1.34
CA PRO A 99 -6.76 -1.42 2.18
C PRO A 99 -7.99 -1.93 1.42
N VAL A 100 -8.30 -3.23 1.57
CA VAL A 100 -9.50 -3.86 0.99
C VAL A 100 -10.07 -4.94 1.90
N GLY A 101 -11.31 -5.32 1.64
CA GLY A 101 -11.90 -6.55 2.18
C GLY A 101 -11.70 -7.73 1.23
N TYR A 102 -11.32 -8.88 1.80
CA TYR A 102 -11.30 -10.20 1.19
C TYR A 102 -12.44 -11.02 1.79
N TYR A 103 -13.23 -11.66 0.96
CA TYR A 103 -14.45 -12.35 1.37
C TYR A 103 -14.46 -13.79 0.87
N ASN A 104 -14.64 -14.74 1.79
CA ASN A 104 -14.97 -16.12 1.48
C ASN A 104 -16.46 -16.22 1.24
N MET A 105 -16.88 -16.17 -0.02
CA MET A 105 -18.27 -16.10 -0.40
C MET A 105 -19.07 -17.34 -0.01
N ASP A 106 -18.42 -18.50 0.10
CA ASP A 106 -19.06 -19.76 0.46
C ASP A 106 -19.45 -19.74 1.95
N LEU A 107 -18.53 -19.36 2.85
CA LEU A 107 -18.85 -19.20 4.28
C LEU A 107 -19.91 -18.13 4.52
N LEU A 108 -19.82 -17.01 3.81
CA LEU A 108 -20.81 -15.94 3.90
C LEU A 108 -22.20 -16.42 3.47
N ALA A 109 -22.29 -17.17 2.36
CA ALA A 109 -23.54 -17.74 1.88
C ALA A 109 -24.13 -18.77 2.87
N GLU A 110 -23.29 -19.66 3.42
CA GLU A 110 -23.70 -20.63 4.45
C GLU A 110 -24.25 -19.94 5.72
N ALA A 111 -23.72 -18.77 6.07
CA ALA A 111 -24.19 -17.95 7.18
C ALA A 111 -25.39 -17.05 6.85
N GLY A 112 -25.87 -17.06 5.60
CA GLY A 112 -26.98 -16.22 5.16
C GLY A 112 -26.59 -14.75 5.00
N VAL A 113 -25.31 -14.46 4.71
CA VAL A 113 -24.82 -13.14 4.33
C VAL A 113 -24.82 -13.04 2.81
N ASN A 114 -25.85 -12.42 2.25
CA ASN A 114 -26.08 -12.40 0.79
C ASN A 114 -25.40 -11.22 0.08
N ASN A 115 -25.04 -10.19 0.81
CA ASN A 115 -24.40 -9.00 0.26
C ASN A 115 -23.06 -8.77 0.96
N ILE A 116 -22.07 -8.28 0.21
CA ILE A 116 -20.80 -7.85 0.78
C ILE A 116 -21.03 -6.59 1.61
N PRO A 117 -20.56 -6.56 2.88
CA PRO A 117 -20.66 -5.40 3.73
C PRO A 117 -19.93 -4.17 3.15
N THR A 118 -20.54 -3.00 3.26
CA THR A 118 -20.00 -1.72 2.76
C THR A 118 -19.52 -0.78 3.86
N ASN A 119 -19.96 -1.01 5.09
CA ASN A 119 -19.58 -0.26 6.29
C ASN A 119 -19.35 -1.21 7.47
N TRP A 120 -18.74 -0.70 8.55
CA TRP A 120 -18.34 -1.54 9.67
C TRP A 120 -19.50 -2.11 10.49
N ASP A 121 -20.67 -1.45 10.54
CA ASP A 121 -21.86 -2.03 11.18
C ASP A 121 -22.35 -3.27 10.41
N GLU A 122 -22.34 -3.22 9.10
CA GLU A 122 -22.67 -4.37 8.25
C GLU A 122 -21.65 -5.50 8.38
N VAL A 123 -20.35 -5.16 8.54
CA VAL A 123 -19.29 -6.15 8.82
C VAL A 123 -19.57 -6.87 10.14
N ILE A 124 -19.86 -6.12 11.21
CA ILE A 124 -20.18 -6.69 12.53
C ILE A 124 -21.45 -7.55 12.45
N ALA A 125 -22.48 -7.09 11.73
CA ALA A 125 -23.67 -7.88 11.51
C ALA A 125 -23.40 -9.20 10.75
N ALA A 126 -22.48 -9.18 9.77
CA ALA A 126 -22.02 -10.38 9.08
C ALA A 126 -21.24 -11.31 10.02
N CYS A 127 -20.39 -10.77 10.91
CA CYS A 127 -19.70 -11.56 11.95
C CYS A 127 -20.68 -12.31 12.85
N ASN A 128 -21.74 -11.63 13.33
CA ASN A 128 -22.76 -12.25 14.16
C ASN A 128 -23.47 -13.43 13.48
N LYS A 129 -23.71 -13.30 12.15
CA LYS A 129 -24.31 -14.41 11.37
C LYS A 129 -23.34 -15.57 11.19
N LEU A 130 -22.06 -15.28 10.91
CA LEU A 130 -21.02 -16.31 10.81
C LEU A 130 -20.87 -17.07 12.12
N GLU A 131 -20.81 -16.36 13.24
CA GLU A 131 -20.70 -16.97 14.58
C GLU A 131 -21.93 -17.83 14.91
N ALA A 132 -23.14 -17.33 14.65
CA ALA A 132 -24.38 -18.10 14.83
C ALA A 132 -24.44 -19.38 13.95
N ALA A 133 -23.76 -19.39 12.82
CA ALA A 133 -23.56 -20.54 11.94
C ALA A 133 -22.39 -21.44 12.37
N GLY A 134 -21.70 -21.13 13.48
CA GLY A 134 -20.52 -21.87 13.97
C GLY A 134 -19.29 -21.71 13.09
N LYS A 135 -19.18 -20.59 12.36
CA LYS A 135 -18.06 -20.26 11.47
C LYS A 135 -17.15 -19.23 12.11
N GLY A 136 -15.88 -19.23 11.71
CA GLY A 136 -14.95 -18.15 12.06
C GLY A 136 -15.34 -16.85 11.34
N THR A 137 -15.12 -15.73 12.00
CA THR A 137 -15.63 -14.43 11.59
C THR A 137 -14.69 -13.69 10.65
N LEU A 138 -13.69 -13.01 11.21
CA LEU A 138 -12.77 -12.22 10.42
C LEU A 138 -11.35 -12.17 11.01
N TYR A 139 -10.43 -11.70 10.17
CA TYR A 139 -9.17 -11.10 10.57
C TYR A 139 -9.13 -9.63 10.09
N PHE A 140 -9.03 -8.70 11.04
CA PHE A 140 -8.78 -7.28 10.78
C PHE A 140 -7.30 -7.01 11.04
N GLY A 141 -6.57 -6.54 10.04
CA GLY A 141 -5.12 -6.40 10.08
C GLY A 141 -4.61 -5.23 10.93
N TRP A 142 -5.07 -5.11 12.17
CA TRP A 142 -4.70 -4.05 13.10
C TRP A 142 -3.19 -3.92 13.32
N ASN A 143 -2.48 -5.03 13.24
CA ASN A 143 -1.04 -5.16 13.46
C ASN A 143 -0.18 -5.06 12.18
N ILE A 144 -0.73 -4.54 11.09
CA ILE A 144 0.03 -4.25 9.88
C ILE A 144 1.00 -3.07 10.13
N THR A 145 2.21 -3.17 9.55
CA THR A 145 3.27 -2.17 9.78
C THR A 145 2.79 -0.73 9.64
N GLY A 146 3.26 0.12 10.53
CA GLY A 146 3.03 1.56 10.50
C GLY A 146 1.60 1.95 10.82
N ASN A 147 0.88 1.18 11.62
CA ASN A 147 -0.52 1.44 12.02
C ASN A 147 -1.44 1.74 10.83
N TRP A 148 -1.21 1.08 9.73
CA TRP A 148 -1.81 1.43 8.47
C TRP A 148 -3.34 1.35 8.49
N PHE A 149 -3.92 0.38 9.25
CA PHE A 149 -5.36 0.25 9.40
C PHE A 149 -5.96 1.28 10.36
N HIS A 150 -5.23 1.71 11.39
CA HIS A 150 -5.61 2.86 12.19
C HIS A 150 -5.69 4.11 11.31
N GLN A 151 -4.68 4.34 10.47
CA GLN A 151 -4.68 5.43 9.51
C GLN A 151 -5.83 5.31 8.49
N ALA A 152 -6.16 4.08 8.04
CA ALA A 152 -7.29 3.88 7.14
C ALA A 152 -8.60 4.35 7.77
N LEU A 153 -8.86 4.04 9.03
CA LEU A 153 -10.04 4.49 9.75
C LEU A 153 -10.03 6.01 9.99
N MET A 154 -8.88 6.62 10.26
CA MET A 154 -8.75 8.08 10.35
C MET A 154 -9.08 8.74 9.00
N HIS A 155 -8.48 8.25 7.91
CA HIS A 155 -8.69 8.79 6.57
C HIS A 155 -10.12 8.61 6.06
N THR A 156 -10.84 7.54 6.47
CA THR A 156 -12.25 7.37 6.12
C THR A 156 -13.12 8.51 6.65
N GLN A 157 -12.69 9.19 7.73
CA GLN A 157 -13.36 10.35 8.31
C GLN A 157 -12.97 11.67 7.64
N ASN A 158 -12.11 11.66 6.62
CA ASN A 158 -11.53 12.85 5.98
C ASN A 158 -10.75 13.76 6.95
N VAL A 159 -10.09 13.17 7.93
CA VAL A 159 -9.29 13.90 8.93
C VAL A 159 -7.82 13.75 8.58
N PRO A 160 -7.08 14.84 8.36
CA PRO A 160 -5.66 14.78 8.10
C PRO A 160 -4.90 14.35 9.35
N MET A 161 -3.86 13.54 9.18
CA MET A 161 -3.03 13.03 10.27
C MET A 161 -2.13 14.12 10.88
N VAL A 162 -1.81 15.14 10.10
CA VAL A 162 -1.11 16.35 10.52
C VAL A 162 -1.97 17.57 10.18
N LYS A 163 -2.15 18.46 11.13
CA LYS A 163 -2.85 19.73 10.94
C LYS A 163 -2.06 20.84 11.60
N ASP A 164 -1.84 21.93 10.89
CA ASP A 164 -1.12 23.11 11.37
C ASP A 164 0.27 22.78 11.99
N GLY A 165 0.97 21.77 11.41
CA GLY A 165 2.28 21.30 11.86
C GLY A 165 2.25 20.43 13.11
N ALA A 166 1.07 20.08 13.63
CA ALA A 166 0.90 19.21 14.80
C ALA A 166 0.26 17.87 14.42
N VAL A 167 0.55 16.82 15.20
CA VAL A 167 -0.12 15.52 15.09
C VAL A 167 -1.61 15.70 15.39
N ASN A 168 -2.48 15.23 14.50
CA ASN A 168 -3.93 15.38 14.57
C ASN A 168 -4.64 14.02 14.65
N MET A 169 -4.08 13.08 15.39
CA MET A 169 -4.62 11.72 15.58
C MET A 169 -5.42 11.56 16.88
N GLY A 170 -5.53 12.63 17.65
CA GLY A 170 -6.32 12.69 18.89
C GLY A 170 -7.72 13.30 18.67
N GLY A 171 -8.33 13.73 19.78
CA GLY A 171 -9.65 14.32 19.77
C GLY A 171 -10.77 13.35 19.36
N ASP A 172 -11.91 13.90 18.88
CA ASP A 172 -13.10 13.12 18.57
C ASP A 172 -12.86 12.07 17.45
N ALA A 173 -12.10 12.44 16.42
CA ALA A 173 -11.82 11.54 15.31
C ALA A 173 -10.88 10.38 15.70
N GLY A 174 -9.86 10.67 16.53
CA GLY A 174 -9.00 9.64 17.09
C GLY A 174 -9.75 8.68 18.01
N LEU A 175 -10.58 9.24 18.90
CA LEU A 175 -11.44 8.45 19.78
C LEU A 175 -12.40 7.56 18.96
N ALA A 176 -13.09 8.12 17.98
CA ALA A 176 -14.00 7.38 17.12
C ALA A 176 -13.26 6.24 16.35
N THR A 177 -12.01 6.47 15.93
CA THR A 177 -11.17 5.44 15.30
C THR A 177 -10.89 4.28 16.25
N LEU A 178 -10.45 4.55 17.48
CA LEU A 178 -10.16 3.51 18.48
C LEU A 178 -11.43 2.77 18.89
N GLU A 179 -12.54 3.49 19.08
CA GLU A 179 -13.84 2.87 19.36
C GLU A 179 -14.30 1.95 18.23
N GLN A 180 -14.11 2.35 16.99
CA GLN A 180 -14.43 1.53 15.82
C GLN A 180 -13.53 0.28 15.75
N MET A 181 -12.23 0.40 15.98
CA MET A 181 -11.32 -0.75 16.05
C MET A 181 -11.76 -1.73 17.15
N LYS A 182 -12.04 -1.22 18.34
CA LYS A 182 -12.56 -2.01 19.44
C LYS A 182 -13.88 -2.71 19.08
N ALA A 183 -14.80 -1.98 18.44
CA ALA A 183 -16.10 -2.53 18.02
C ALA A 183 -15.95 -3.64 16.98
N ILE A 184 -15.04 -3.50 16.01
CA ILE A 184 -14.73 -4.54 15.02
C ILE A 184 -14.19 -5.78 15.72
N MET A 185 -13.17 -5.63 16.55
CA MET A 185 -12.49 -6.76 17.19
C MET A 185 -13.39 -7.50 18.18
N SER A 186 -14.09 -6.77 19.04
CA SER A 186 -14.99 -7.35 20.05
C SER A 186 -16.33 -7.81 19.46
N GLY A 187 -16.91 -7.02 18.55
CA GLY A 187 -18.19 -7.34 17.90
C GLY A 187 -18.12 -8.51 16.92
N CYS A 188 -16.92 -8.82 16.42
CA CYS A 188 -16.65 -9.99 15.61
C CYS A 188 -16.01 -11.15 16.39
N ASN A 189 -15.82 -11.03 17.69
CA ASN A 189 -15.15 -12.03 18.52
C ASN A 189 -13.83 -12.51 17.89
N MET A 190 -13.05 -11.54 17.35
CA MET A 190 -11.82 -11.82 16.61
C MET A 190 -10.73 -12.33 17.58
N PRO A 191 -10.14 -13.51 17.33
CA PRO A 191 -8.98 -13.94 18.10
C PRO A 191 -7.81 -12.95 17.93
N ASN A 192 -6.92 -12.89 18.93
CA ASN A 192 -5.70 -12.10 18.81
C ASN A 192 -4.70 -12.80 17.88
N TYR A 193 -4.96 -12.68 16.58
CA TYR A 193 -4.12 -13.27 15.55
C TYR A 193 -2.79 -12.52 15.39
N SER A 194 -1.70 -13.28 15.23
CA SER A 194 -0.54 -12.74 14.51
C SER A 194 -0.89 -12.53 13.03
N ILE A 195 -0.07 -11.75 12.31
CA ILE A 195 -0.26 -11.56 10.85
C ILE A 195 -0.30 -12.91 10.13
N ALA A 196 0.66 -13.79 10.46
CA ALA A 196 0.75 -15.11 9.83
C ALA A 196 -0.47 -15.99 10.12
N ASP A 197 -0.95 -16.01 11.38
CA ASP A 197 -2.10 -16.82 11.77
C ASP A 197 -3.40 -16.31 11.14
N GLY A 198 -3.62 -14.98 11.11
CA GLY A 198 -4.79 -14.38 10.50
C GLY A 198 -4.89 -14.65 8.99
N GLN A 199 -3.78 -14.50 8.28
CA GLN A 199 -3.70 -14.83 6.86
C GLN A 199 -3.86 -16.35 6.62
N ALA A 200 -3.25 -17.18 7.44
CA ALA A 200 -3.39 -18.64 7.36
C ALA A 200 -4.85 -19.08 7.60
N ALA A 201 -5.54 -18.49 8.58
CA ALA A 201 -6.95 -18.78 8.85
C ALA A 201 -7.84 -18.45 7.66
N PHE A 202 -7.63 -17.29 7.02
CA PHE A 202 -8.37 -16.93 5.81
C PHE A 202 -8.05 -17.85 4.64
N ASN A 203 -6.78 -18.12 4.37
CA ASN A 203 -6.35 -19.00 3.29
C ASN A 203 -6.86 -20.44 3.46
N ALA A 204 -6.94 -20.92 4.70
CA ALA A 204 -7.52 -22.23 5.03
C ALA A 204 -9.05 -22.26 4.87
N GLY A 205 -9.71 -21.12 4.63
CA GLY A 205 -11.17 -21.03 4.53
C GLY A 205 -11.89 -21.18 5.88
N THR A 206 -11.22 -20.96 7.01
CA THR A 206 -11.81 -21.11 8.35
C THR A 206 -12.51 -19.86 8.86
N ILE A 207 -12.22 -18.69 8.27
CA ILE A 207 -12.89 -17.41 8.57
C ILE A 207 -13.51 -16.80 7.32
N GLY A 208 -14.61 -16.06 7.50
CA GLY A 208 -15.41 -15.52 6.40
C GLY A 208 -14.82 -14.28 5.74
N MET A 209 -14.08 -13.47 6.49
CA MET A 209 -13.61 -12.17 6.00
C MET A 209 -12.17 -11.90 6.45
N MET A 210 -11.43 -11.17 5.63
CA MET A 210 -10.12 -10.63 5.98
C MET A 210 -10.02 -9.19 5.46
N PHE A 211 -9.62 -8.25 6.31
CA PHE A 211 -9.32 -6.89 5.90
C PHE A 211 -7.81 -6.72 5.91
N TRP A 212 -7.25 -6.51 4.72
CA TRP A 212 -5.81 -6.51 4.51
C TRP A 212 -5.42 -5.63 3.30
N SER A 213 -4.12 -5.59 3.00
CA SER A 213 -3.59 -4.88 1.83
C SER A 213 -3.92 -5.61 0.52
N THR A 214 -4.20 -4.86 -0.54
CA THR A 214 -4.32 -5.40 -1.91
C THR A 214 -3.07 -6.13 -2.37
N SER A 215 -1.87 -5.78 -1.83
CA SER A 215 -0.59 -6.41 -2.17
C SER A 215 -0.60 -7.94 -2.02
N SER A 216 -1.41 -8.46 -1.10
CA SER A 216 -1.51 -9.89 -0.82
C SER A 216 -2.42 -10.68 -1.76
N LEU A 217 -3.12 -10.03 -2.70
CA LEU A 217 -4.10 -10.74 -3.54
C LEU A 217 -3.48 -11.88 -4.36
N GLY A 218 -2.25 -11.69 -4.86
CA GLY A 218 -1.53 -12.74 -5.59
C GLY A 218 -1.24 -13.95 -4.69
N SER A 219 -0.71 -13.73 -3.49
CA SER A 219 -0.41 -14.80 -2.53
C SER A 219 -1.67 -15.48 -1.98
N VAL A 220 -2.74 -14.72 -1.73
CA VAL A 220 -4.04 -15.28 -1.31
C VAL A 220 -4.61 -16.20 -2.40
N ASN A 221 -4.61 -15.77 -3.67
CA ASN A 221 -5.07 -16.60 -4.78
C ASN A 221 -4.26 -17.90 -4.92
N ALA A 222 -2.96 -17.85 -4.64
CA ALA A 222 -2.09 -19.03 -4.72
C ALA A 222 -2.22 -19.99 -3.53
N ALA A 223 -2.56 -19.47 -2.34
CA ALA A 223 -2.52 -20.23 -1.07
C ALA A 223 -3.92 -20.62 -0.55
N LYS A 224 -4.99 -19.96 -1.01
CA LYS A 224 -6.34 -20.22 -0.49
C LYS A 224 -6.83 -21.64 -0.77
N ALA A 225 -7.61 -22.19 0.14
CA ALA A 225 -8.40 -23.39 -0.06
C ALA A 225 -9.43 -23.18 -1.20
N ASP A 226 -10.11 -24.25 -1.57
CA ASP A 226 -11.12 -24.19 -2.65
C ASP A 226 -12.42 -23.53 -2.15
N PHE A 227 -12.45 -22.20 -2.25
CA PHE A 227 -13.62 -21.37 -2.02
C PHE A 227 -13.67 -20.19 -3.01
N VAL A 228 -14.83 -19.63 -3.22
CA VAL A 228 -15.04 -18.45 -4.05
C VAL A 228 -14.56 -17.21 -3.31
N LEU A 229 -13.41 -16.67 -3.76
CA LEU A 229 -12.84 -15.42 -3.24
C LEU A 229 -13.44 -14.22 -3.96
N LYS A 230 -13.83 -13.20 -3.19
CA LYS A 230 -14.14 -11.88 -3.70
C LYS A 230 -13.39 -10.80 -2.92
N THR A 231 -12.94 -9.75 -3.60
CA THR A 231 -12.48 -8.52 -2.97
C THR A 231 -13.54 -7.44 -3.11
N ALA A 232 -13.59 -6.52 -2.17
CA ALA A 232 -14.43 -5.34 -2.26
C ALA A 232 -13.75 -4.14 -1.58
N PRO A 233 -14.20 -2.90 -1.86
CA PRO A 233 -13.66 -1.71 -1.23
C PRO A 233 -13.62 -1.81 0.30
N PHE A 234 -12.67 -1.11 0.90
CA PHE A 234 -12.55 -1.02 2.36
C PHE A 234 -13.83 -0.40 2.94
N PRO A 235 -14.41 -0.97 4.01
CA PRO A 235 -15.66 -0.47 4.57
C PRO A 235 -15.52 0.95 5.14
N GLY A 236 -16.54 1.76 4.99
CA GLY A 236 -16.61 3.07 5.59
C GLY A 236 -17.05 3.03 7.06
N MET A 237 -16.78 4.14 7.79
CA MET A 237 -17.28 4.28 9.16
C MET A 237 -18.78 4.62 9.15
N PRO A 238 -19.56 4.00 10.04
CA PRO A 238 -20.98 4.30 10.18
C PRO A 238 -21.23 5.77 10.48
N GLY A 239 -22.22 6.36 9.82
CA GLY A 239 -22.58 7.77 10.03
C GLY A 239 -21.61 8.80 9.43
N VAL A 240 -20.51 8.36 8.85
CA VAL A 240 -19.52 9.22 8.19
C VAL A 240 -19.59 9.02 6.68
N ASN A 241 -19.63 10.08 5.91
CA ASN A 241 -19.61 10.07 4.45
C ASN A 241 -20.55 9.01 3.82
N ASN A 242 -21.78 8.89 4.34
CA ASN A 242 -22.78 7.88 3.94
C ASN A 242 -22.29 6.42 4.05
N GLY A 243 -21.38 6.13 4.96
CA GLY A 243 -20.83 4.80 5.18
C GLY A 243 -19.79 4.36 4.13
N THR A 244 -19.23 5.31 3.38
CA THR A 244 -18.14 5.05 2.43
C THR A 244 -16.86 5.76 2.88
N PRO A 245 -15.65 5.22 2.60
CA PRO A 245 -14.41 5.92 2.90
C PRO A 245 -14.31 7.25 2.17
N ALA A 246 -13.97 8.34 2.88
CA ALA A 246 -13.64 9.61 2.24
C ALA A 246 -12.26 9.54 1.56
N ARG A 247 -11.28 8.99 2.27
CA ARG A 247 -9.91 8.76 1.82
C ARG A 247 -9.38 7.44 2.37
N LEU A 248 -8.32 6.91 1.76
CA LEU A 248 -7.61 5.69 2.19
C LEU A 248 -6.11 5.89 2.09
N PRO A 249 -5.31 5.41 3.05
CA PRO A 249 -3.86 5.53 2.97
C PRO A 249 -3.32 4.68 1.81
N ALA A 250 -2.42 5.23 1.04
CA ALA A 250 -1.58 4.44 0.15
C ALA A 250 -0.61 3.60 0.98
N GLY A 251 -0.36 2.37 0.56
CA GLY A 251 0.74 1.54 1.07
C GLY A 251 1.72 1.22 -0.04
N GLY A 252 2.86 0.64 0.33
CA GLY A 252 3.86 0.21 -0.64
C GLY A 252 5.04 1.16 -0.76
N ASN A 253 5.61 1.28 -1.96
CA ASN A 253 6.86 2.00 -2.16
C ASN A 253 6.93 2.71 -3.51
N ALA A 254 7.89 3.64 -3.59
CA ALA A 254 8.34 4.24 -4.83
C ALA A 254 9.81 3.90 -5.11
N ALA A 255 10.17 3.83 -6.37
CA ALA A 255 11.54 3.72 -6.83
C ALA A 255 12.18 5.11 -6.86
N MET A 256 13.31 5.27 -6.18
CA MET A 256 14.03 6.53 -6.03
C MET A 256 15.45 6.41 -6.58
N LEU A 257 15.94 7.48 -7.19
CA LEU A 257 17.32 7.59 -7.63
C LEU A 257 18.18 8.15 -6.49
N VAL A 258 19.19 7.39 -6.07
CA VAL A 258 20.10 7.76 -4.98
C VAL A 258 21.58 7.65 -5.38
N SER A 259 21.85 7.48 -6.67
CA SER A 259 23.19 7.32 -7.20
C SER A 259 24.11 8.49 -6.82
N THR A 260 25.31 8.16 -6.37
CA THR A 260 26.40 9.12 -6.11
C THR A 260 27.46 9.10 -7.23
N SER A 261 27.17 8.43 -8.35
CA SER A 261 28.09 8.35 -9.48
C SER A 261 28.21 9.70 -10.20
N ASP A 262 29.44 10.08 -10.53
CA ASP A 262 29.73 11.22 -11.41
C ASP A 262 29.72 10.83 -12.90
N ASP A 263 29.56 9.55 -13.23
CA ASP A 263 29.43 9.05 -14.57
C ASP A 263 27.99 9.24 -15.10
N PRO A 264 27.77 10.16 -16.06
CA PRO A 264 26.44 10.41 -16.60
C PRO A 264 25.79 9.14 -17.21
N ALA A 265 26.59 8.29 -17.87
CA ALA A 265 26.07 7.08 -18.48
C ALA A 265 25.50 6.10 -17.46
N ARG A 266 26.13 5.99 -16.27
CA ARG A 266 25.61 5.18 -15.16
C ARG A 266 24.32 5.77 -14.58
N VAL A 267 24.26 7.08 -14.42
CA VAL A 267 23.05 7.77 -13.91
C VAL A 267 21.91 7.64 -14.90
N ASP A 268 22.15 7.79 -16.21
CA ASP A 268 21.14 7.60 -17.26
C ASP A 268 20.67 6.13 -17.33
N ALA A 269 21.55 5.16 -17.11
CA ALA A 269 21.19 3.75 -17.03
C ALA A 269 20.28 3.47 -15.81
N ALA A 270 20.58 4.09 -14.67
CA ALA A 270 19.74 3.98 -13.46
C ALA A 270 18.34 4.58 -13.68
N TRP A 271 18.23 5.75 -14.34
CA TRP A 271 16.96 6.33 -14.76
C TRP A 271 16.19 5.41 -15.70
N THR A 272 16.86 4.85 -16.71
CA THR A 272 16.25 3.91 -17.67
C THR A 272 15.67 2.70 -16.97
N PHE A 273 16.39 2.14 -16.00
CA PHE A 273 15.90 1.02 -15.20
C PHE A 273 14.70 1.43 -14.34
N LEU A 274 14.81 2.56 -13.61
CA LEU A 274 13.75 3.07 -12.75
C LEU A 274 12.46 3.31 -13.57
N LYS A 275 12.57 3.94 -14.73
CA LYS A 275 11.47 4.19 -15.65
C LYS A 275 10.82 2.89 -16.15
N PHE A 276 11.64 1.90 -16.53
CA PHE A 276 11.15 0.62 -17.03
C PHE A 276 10.31 -0.13 -15.99
N ILE A 277 10.78 -0.21 -14.74
CA ILE A 277 10.06 -0.97 -13.70
C ILE A 277 8.79 -0.28 -13.22
N THR A 278 8.65 1.03 -13.44
CA THR A 278 7.50 1.84 -13.00
C THR A 278 6.53 2.18 -14.13
N SER A 279 6.77 1.72 -15.36
CA SER A 279 5.91 2.01 -16.50
C SER A 279 5.76 0.81 -17.45
N GLY A 280 4.78 0.86 -18.32
CA GLY A 280 4.59 -0.10 -19.42
C GLY A 280 4.63 -1.56 -18.94
N ILE A 281 5.40 -2.38 -19.67
CA ILE A 281 5.48 -3.83 -19.43
C ILE A 281 6.09 -4.18 -18.06
N GLY A 282 7.05 -3.39 -17.56
CA GLY A 282 7.67 -3.65 -16.26
C GLY A 282 6.66 -3.51 -15.13
N ALA A 283 5.88 -2.43 -15.11
CA ALA A 283 4.83 -2.21 -14.13
C ALA A 283 3.64 -3.18 -14.29
N ALA A 284 3.30 -3.54 -15.53
CA ALA A 284 2.27 -4.55 -15.79
C ALA A 284 2.63 -5.91 -15.20
N LEU A 285 3.88 -6.37 -15.37
CA LEU A 285 4.37 -7.63 -14.78
C LEU A 285 4.29 -7.63 -13.23
N VAL A 286 4.58 -6.50 -12.59
CA VAL A 286 4.41 -6.37 -11.13
C VAL A 286 2.94 -6.52 -10.75
N ALA A 287 2.04 -5.85 -11.45
CA ALA A 287 0.60 -5.92 -11.18
C ALA A 287 0.01 -7.32 -11.43
N GLU A 288 0.45 -8.02 -12.47
CA GLU A 288 0.00 -9.40 -12.77
C GLU A 288 0.37 -10.39 -11.67
N THR A 289 1.59 -10.29 -11.14
CA THR A 289 2.14 -11.24 -10.17
C THR A 289 1.80 -10.94 -8.73
N THR A 290 1.36 -9.71 -8.43
CA THR A 290 1.04 -9.23 -7.08
C THR A 290 -0.40 -8.75 -6.99
N GLY A 291 -0.73 -7.98 -5.97
CA GLY A 291 -1.99 -7.23 -5.85
C GLY A 291 -1.78 -5.72 -5.93
N TYR A 292 -0.57 -5.27 -6.29
CA TYR A 292 -0.28 -3.85 -6.46
C TYR A 292 -0.97 -3.25 -7.68
N VAL A 293 -1.26 -1.97 -7.60
CA VAL A 293 -1.92 -1.22 -8.66
C VAL A 293 -0.88 -0.70 -9.64
N PRO A 294 -1.09 -0.83 -10.96
CA PRO A 294 -0.23 -0.23 -11.95
C PRO A 294 -0.19 1.29 -11.79
N PRO A 295 0.99 1.91 -11.82
CA PRO A 295 1.14 3.33 -11.51
C PRO A 295 0.70 4.27 -12.62
N ASN A 296 0.47 3.76 -13.84
CA ASN A 296 0.17 4.60 -14.99
C ASN A 296 -0.71 3.93 -16.04
N LYS A 297 -1.22 4.77 -16.96
CA LYS A 297 -2.11 4.36 -18.04
C LYS A 297 -1.45 3.35 -18.98
N ALA A 298 -0.18 3.55 -19.32
CA ALA A 298 0.55 2.67 -20.23
C ALA A 298 0.62 1.21 -19.72
N ALA A 299 0.79 1.01 -18.41
CA ALA A 299 0.75 -0.31 -17.81
C ALA A 299 -0.69 -0.87 -17.74
N ASN A 300 -1.69 -0.04 -17.40
CA ASN A 300 -3.07 -0.47 -17.33
C ASN A 300 -3.62 -0.92 -18.68
N GLU A 301 -3.24 -0.28 -19.79
CA GLU A 301 -3.65 -0.66 -21.13
C GLU A 301 -3.19 -2.08 -21.53
N LEU A 302 -2.07 -2.54 -20.98
CA LEU A 302 -1.56 -3.90 -21.20
C LEU A 302 -2.34 -4.97 -20.41
N LEU A 303 -3.12 -4.56 -19.41
CA LEU A 303 -3.78 -5.47 -18.45
C LEU A 303 -5.26 -5.71 -18.72
N GLY A 304 -5.83 -5.23 -19.82
CA GLY A 304 -7.28 -5.35 -20.10
C GLY A 304 -7.80 -6.80 -20.06
N ASP A 305 -7.13 -7.70 -20.79
CA ASP A 305 -7.47 -9.12 -20.80
C ASP A 305 -7.21 -9.80 -19.44
N PHE A 306 -6.18 -9.36 -18.73
CA PHE A 306 -5.85 -9.85 -17.40
C PHE A 306 -6.94 -9.50 -16.39
N TYR A 307 -7.43 -8.26 -16.37
CA TYR A 307 -8.51 -7.84 -15.48
C TYR A 307 -9.81 -8.57 -15.74
N THR A 308 -10.14 -8.86 -17.01
CA THR A 308 -11.31 -9.64 -17.38
C THR A 308 -11.29 -11.04 -16.73
N LYS A 309 -10.10 -11.65 -16.64
CA LYS A 309 -9.91 -12.96 -16.00
C LYS A 309 -9.71 -12.89 -14.49
N ASN A 310 -9.35 -11.73 -13.97
CA ASN A 310 -9.00 -11.50 -12.57
C ASN A 310 -9.75 -10.28 -11.99
N PRO A 311 -11.08 -10.30 -11.92
CA PRO A 311 -11.89 -9.13 -11.55
C PRO A 311 -11.58 -8.59 -10.14
N ASN A 312 -11.11 -9.44 -9.22
CA ASN A 312 -10.69 -9.01 -7.89
C ASN A 312 -9.53 -8.00 -7.89
N LYS A 313 -8.77 -7.89 -8.97
CA LYS A 313 -7.71 -6.88 -9.13
C LYS A 313 -8.27 -5.46 -9.34
N LEU A 314 -9.50 -5.33 -9.83
CA LEU A 314 -10.11 -4.03 -10.12
C LEU A 314 -10.45 -3.24 -8.86
N THR A 315 -10.72 -3.89 -7.74
CA THR A 315 -11.05 -3.21 -6.47
C THR A 315 -9.98 -2.19 -6.06
N ALA A 316 -8.71 -2.54 -6.24
CA ALA A 316 -7.61 -1.61 -5.94
C ALA A 316 -7.59 -0.41 -6.91
N VAL A 317 -7.88 -0.63 -8.19
CA VAL A 317 -7.93 0.43 -9.22
C VAL A 317 -9.09 1.38 -8.95
N GLU A 318 -10.24 0.86 -8.55
CA GLU A 318 -11.45 1.63 -8.22
C GLU A 318 -11.23 2.56 -7.01
N GLN A 319 -10.33 2.20 -6.09
CA GLN A 319 -10.00 3.00 -4.90
C GLN A 319 -8.93 4.09 -5.14
N LEU A 320 -8.31 4.16 -6.31
CA LEU A 320 -7.28 5.16 -6.60
C LEU A 320 -7.70 6.62 -6.34
N PRO A 321 -8.96 7.04 -6.65
CA PRO A 321 -9.39 8.41 -6.34
C PRO A 321 -9.41 8.74 -4.83
N LEU A 322 -9.38 7.72 -3.97
CA LEU A 322 -9.42 7.88 -2.51
C LEU A 322 -8.02 7.95 -1.89
N LEU A 323 -6.94 7.80 -2.65
CA LEU A 323 -5.60 7.74 -2.09
C LEU A 323 -5.26 8.98 -1.26
N ALA A 324 -4.70 8.72 -0.08
CA ALA A 324 -4.08 9.66 0.83
C ALA A 324 -2.64 9.19 1.14
N ASP A 325 -1.86 10.07 1.74
CA ASP A 325 -0.50 9.74 2.15
C ASP A 325 -0.49 8.60 3.18
N TRP A 326 0.56 7.81 3.15
CA TRP A 326 0.94 6.99 4.28
C TRP A 326 1.68 7.90 5.26
N PHE A 327 1.11 8.05 6.45
CA PHE A 327 1.57 9.03 7.40
C PHE A 327 3.06 8.90 7.73
N ALA A 328 3.75 10.03 7.67
CA ALA A 328 5.07 10.25 8.24
C ALA A 328 5.09 11.65 8.84
N TYR A 329 5.59 11.79 10.06
CA TYR A 329 5.75 13.09 10.67
C TYR A 329 6.87 13.87 9.96
N PRO A 330 6.66 15.14 9.62
CA PRO A 330 7.66 15.92 8.88
C PRO A 330 8.85 16.32 9.74
N GLY A 331 9.97 16.67 9.07
CA GLY A 331 11.18 17.22 9.66
C GLY A 331 12.28 16.20 9.96
N GLU A 332 13.44 16.67 10.42
CA GLU A 332 14.65 15.87 10.59
C GLU A 332 14.49 14.66 11.51
N ASN A 333 13.65 14.77 12.54
CA ASN A 333 13.35 13.68 13.47
C ASN A 333 12.02 12.96 13.12
N GLY A 334 11.46 13.23 11.96
CA GLY A 334 10.13 12.76 11.57
C GLY A 334 9.95 11.25 11.69
N LEU A 335 10.95 10.46 11.28
CA LEU A 335 10.89 9.00 11.40
C LEU A 335 10.82 8.52 12.85
N ALA A 336 11.60 9.12 13.74
CA ALA A 336 11.59 8.76 15.16
C ALA A 336 10.25 9.13 15.82
N VAL A 337 9.72 10.31 15.51
CA VAL A 337 8.41 10.75 15.99
C VAL A 337 7.30 9.84 15.44
N THR A 338 7.36 9.48 14.17
CA THR A 338 6.42 8.57 13.53
C THR A 338 6.42 7.20 14.22
N GLN A 339 7.62 6.67 14.54
CA GLN A 339 7.74 5.40 15.23
C GLN A 339 7.13 5.45 16.64
N VAL A 340 7.41 6.50 17.40
CA VAL A 340 6.78 6.69 18.73
C VAL A 340 5.25 6.71 18.63
N ILE A 341 4.70 7.38 17.61
CA ILE A 341 3.25 7.43 17.40
C ILE A 341 2.71 6.02 17.08
N TYR A 342 3.42 5.26 16.25
CA TYR A 342 3.03 3.89 15.92
C TYR A 342 3.02 3.00 17.15
N ASP A 343 4.08 3.04 17.95
CA ASP A 343 4.20 2.24 19.17
C ASP A 343 3.04 2.53 20.14
N TYR A 344 2.72 3.81 20.36
CA TYR A 344 1.60 4.21 21.24
C TYR A 344 0.21 3.85 20.73
N THR A 345 0.02 3.70 19.43
CA THR A 345 -1.30 3.33 18.87
C THR A 345 -1.46 1.80 18.74
N GLU A 346 -0.38 1.04 18.89
CA GLU A 346 -0.41 -0.43 18.95
C GLU A 346 -0.62 -0.97 20.39
N GLU A 347 -0.26 -0.20 21.43
CA GLU A 347 -0.52 -0.51 22.85
C GLU A 347 -1.99 -0.31 23.24
#